data_1f4ff38d9c7a61a16ef8908343ed0f3c
#
_entry.id   1f4ff38d9c7a61a16ef8908343ed0f3c
#
_cell.length_a   1.000
_cell.length_b   1.000
_cell.length_c   1.000
_cell.angle_alpha   90.00
_cell.angle_beta   90.00
_cell.angle_gamma   90.00
#
_symmetry.space_group_name_H-M   'P 1'
#
loop_
_entity.id
_entity.type
_entity.pdbx_description
1 polymer ?
#
loop_
_entity_poly.entity_id
_entity_poly.type
_entity_poly.pdbx_seq_one_letter_code
_entity_poly.pdbx_strand_id
1 'polypeptide(L)'
;MNHLRIDLDKCIGCGKCAKMCMKDNIVIEDRKAKETGNGCLECSHCVSSCPKGAIELIPVEKENESLFSTIKKDKLFDGSMISDSDLQELAQAMGHGSGKYEFSVFQGELLDDFMDTVWQIMREKESEVVLMRDFGAFRDDMGILQPPAVWEGQQVLFIFTDTKENALIASERMVRKGLSLGIRGFHSNLIMSAYLFNKDRIMEYFPDSKKPLQMAYVIGHARRLIEPVFKPMNKLKGFLGKD
;
A
#
# COMPACT_ATOMS: atom_id res chain seq x y z
N MET A 1 6.98 24.36 2.35
CA MET A 1 7.62 24.13 1.03
C MET A 1 6.67 23.38 0.10
N ASN A 2 6.64 23.68 -1.18
CA ASN A 2 5.83 22.94 -2.14
C ASN A 2 6.58 21.67 -2.55
N HIS A 3 5.96 20.51 -2.35
CA HIS A 3 6.51 19.21 -2.73
C HIS A 3 6.11 18.79 -4.15
N LEU A 4 5.16 19.50 -4.73
CA LEU A 4 4.60 19.18 -6.04
C LEU A 4 4.78 20.37 -6.99
N ARG A 5 5.16 20.06 -8.22
CA ARG A 5 5.00 20.98 -9.33
C ARG A 5 3.71 20.61 -10.05
N ILE A 6 2.76 21.56 -10.09
CA ILE A 6 1.49 21.38 -10.76
C ILE A 6 1.44 22.30 -11.98
N ASP A 7 1.43 21.70 -13.16
CA ASP A 7 1.25 22.39 -14.43
C ASP A 7 -0.23 22.79 -14.59
N LEU A 8 -0.52 24.06 -14.34
CA LEU A 8 -1.89 24.55 -14.35
C LEU A 8 -2.49 24.58 -15.77
N ASP A 9 -1.67 24.64 -16.82
CA ASP A 9 -2.16 24.62 -18.20
C ASP A 9 -2.66 23.22 -18.58
N LYS A 10 -1.97 22.18 -18.12
CA LYS A 10 -2.39 20.78 -18.29
C LYS A 10 -3.49 20.36 -17.32
N CYS A 11 -3.58 21.00 -16.15
CA CYS A 11 -4.54 20.61 -15.12
C CYS A 11 -5.98 20.94 -15.55
N ILE A 12 -6.85 19.92 -15.56
CA ILE A 12 -8.28 20.05 -15.91
C ILE A 12 -9.19 20.06 -14.67
N GLY A 13 -8.66 20.08 -13.47
CA GLY A 13 -9.43 20.14 -12.22
C GLY A 13 -10.29 18.90 -11.93
N CYS A 14 -9.94 17.73 -12.46
CA CYS A 14 -10.76 16.49 -12.32
C CYS A 14 -10.81 15.90 -10.92
N GLY A 15 -9.99 16.37 -9.97
CA GLY A 15 -10.00 15.96 -8.56
C GLY A 15 -9.41 14.61 -8.25
N LYS A 16 -8.91 13.82 -9.22
CA LYS A 16 -8.35 12.49 -8.98
C LYS A 16 -7.16 12.53 -8.03
N CYS A 17 -6.24 13.48 -8.22
CA CYS A 17 -5.08 13.67 -7.35
C CYS A 17 -5.47 13.99 -5.90
N ALA A 18 -6.48 14.82 -5.68
CA ALA A 18 -6.99 15.14 -4.35
C ALA A 18 -7.60 13.90 -3.66
N LYS A 19 -8.37 13.09 -4.40
CA LYS A 19 -8.95 11.84 -3.89
C LYS A 19 -7.88 10.81 -3.50
N MET A 20 -6.76 10.79 -4.22
CA MET A 20 -5.68 9.84 -3.99
C MET A 20 -4.67 10.29 -2.94
N CYS A 21 -4.72 11.56 -2.51
CA CYS A 21 -3.77 12.08 -1.54
C CYS A 21 -4.14 11.66 -0.12
N MET A 22 -3.33 10.81 0.49
CA MET A 22 -3.54 10.31 1.85
C MET A 22 -3.34 11.39 2.92
N LYS A 23 -2.59 12.45 2.58
CA LYS A 23 -2.33 13.59 3.46
C LYS A 23 -3.33 14.74 3.26
N ASP A 24 -4.28 14.62 2.34
CA ASP A 24 -5.11 15.74 1.86
C ASP A 24 -4.28 16.97 1.44
N ASN A 25 -3.05 16.73 0.97
CA ASN A 25 -2.17 17.81 0.54
C ASN A 25 -2.57 18.42 -0.81
N ILE A 26 -3.64 17.96 -1.42
CA ILE A 26 -4.14 18.49 -2.69
C ILE A 26 -5.63 18.79 -2.57
N VAL A 27 -5.99 20.00 -2.94
CA VAL A 27 -7.38 20.48 -3.05
C VAL A 27 -7.63 20.96 -4.48
N ILE A 28 -8.90 20.99 -4.89
CA ILE A 28 -9.31 21.60 -6.16
C ILE A 28 -9.99 22.93 -5.86
N GLU A 29 -9.35 24.00 -6.30
CA GLU A 29 -9.87 25.36 -6.22
C GLU A 29 -9.85 25.99 -7.63
N ASP A 30 -10.86 26.72 -7.98
CA ASP A 30 -11.00 27.37 -9.31
C ASP A 30 -10.75 26.40 -10.48
N ARG A 31 -11.19 25.14 -10.32
CA ARG A 31 -10.99 24.04 -11.28
C ARG A 31 -9.51 23.70 -11.53
N LYS A 32 -8.63 23.98 -10.59
CA LYS A 32 -7.20 23.64 -10.63
C LYS A 32 -6.79 22.96 -9.34
N ALA A 33 -5.80 22.07 -9.43
CA ALA A 33 -5.22 21.45 -8.25
C ALA A 33 -4.25 22.42 -7.58
N LYS A 34 -4.28 22.46 -6.24
CA LYS A 34 -3.34 23.23 -5.39
C LYS A 34 -2.90 22.39 -4.21
N GLU A 35 -1.67 22.62 -3.71
CA GLU A 35 -1.22 22.07 -2.45
C GLU A 35 -1.84 22.82 -1.27
N THR A 36 -2.23 22.09 -0.23
CA THR A 36 -2.76 22.66 1.02
C THR A 36 -1.68 22.99 2.03
N GLY A 37 -0.45 22.46 1.85
CA GLY A 37 0.63 22.57 2.81
C GLY A 37 0.62 21.49 3.91
N ASN A 38 -0.25 20.49 3.84
CA ASN A 38 -0.32 19.40 4.83
C ASN A 38 0.86 18.41 4.74
N GLY A 39 1.90 18.75 3.99
CA GLY A 39 3.06 17.90 3.74
C GLY A 39 2.81 16.82 2.69
N CYS A 40 3.87 16.19 2.21
CA CYS A 40 3.82 15.20 1.15
C CYS A 40 4.58 13.93 1.59
N LEU A 41 3.98 12.75 1.35
CA LEU A 41 4.63 11.46 1.57
C LEU A 41 5.55 11.05 0.41
N GLU A 42 5.62 11.83 -0.65
CA GLU A 42 6.36 11.50 -1.88
C GLU A 42 5.97 10.14 -2.50
N CYS A 43 4.73 9.68 -2.22
CA CYS A 43 4.22 8.37 -2.62
C CYS A 43 3.84 8.26 -4.10
N SER A 44 3.92 9.34 -4.86
CA SER A 44 3.62 9.41 -6.31
C SER A 44 2.17 9.08 -6.72
N HIS A 45 1.25 8.81 -5.80
CA HIS A 45 -0.13 8.46 -6.15
C HIS A 45 -0.86 9.56 -6.93
N CYS A 46 -0.64 10.83 -6.57
CA CYS A 46 -1.20 11.97 -7.32
C CYS A 46 -0.62 12.11 -8.72
N VAL A 47 0.68 11.78 -8.88
CA VAL A 47 1.38 11.80 -10.17
C VAL A 47 0.79 10.72 -11.09
N SER A 48 0.76 9.47 -10.61
CA SER A 48 0.25 8.32 -11.39
C SER A 48 -1.24 8.40 -11.69
N SER A 49 -2.04 9.04 -10.82
CA SER A 49 -3.48 9.21 -11.02
C SER A 49 -3.85 10.36 -11.96
N CYS A 50 -2.90 11.23 -12.32
CA CYS A 50 -3.19 12.39 -13.16
C CYS A 50 -3.32 12.00 -14.63
N PRO A 51 -4.52 12.10 -15.25
CA PRO A 51 -4.73 11.67 -16.64
C PRO A 51 -4.06 12.60 -17.67
N LYS A 52 -3.59 13.78 -17.21
CA LYS A 52 -2.94 14.79 -18.06
C LYS A 52 -1.45 14.92 -17.80
N GLY A 53 -0.89 14.15 -16.85
CA GLY A 53 0.50 14.29 -16.45
C GLY A 53 0.83 15.70 -15.95
N ALA A 54 -0.11 16.35 -15.26
CA ALA A 54 0.01 17.72 -14.80
C ALA A 54 0.74 17.85 -13.45
N ILE A 55 1.19 16.75 -12.86
CA ILE A 55 1.78 16.76 -11.52
C ILE A 55 3.12 16.03 -11.54
N GLU A 56 4.12 16.67 -10.97
CA GLU A 56 5.47 16.12 -10.76
C GLU A 56 5.85 16.27 -9.30
N LEU A 57 6.60 15.28 -8.75
CA LEU A 57 7.25 15.41 -7.45
C LEU A 57 8.51 16.27 -7.57
N ILE A 58 8.66 17.20 -6.65
CA ILE A 58 9.89 17.97 -6.50
C ILE A 58 10.66 17.33 -5.34
N PRO A 59 11.89 16.85 -5.54
CA PRO A 59 12.73 16.40 -4.42
C PRO A 59 12.94 17.56 -3.45
N VAL A 60 12.56 17.38 -2.19
CA VAL A 60 12.77 18.36 -1.12
C VAL A 60 13.80 17.79 -0.15
N GLU A 61 14.79 18.60 0.22
CA GLU A 61 15.65 18.28 1.35
C GLU A 61 14.78 18.27 2.61
N LYS A 62 14.74 17.11 3.28
CA LYS A 62 13.81 16.87 4.39
C LYS A 62 14.24 17.69 5.62
N GLU A 63 13.45 18.69 5.98
CA GLU A 63 13.43 19.22 7.34
C GLU A 63 12.63 18.26 8.25
N ASN A 64 13.06 18.16 9.50
CA ASN A 64 12.75 17.13 10.50
C ASN A 64 11.29 17.04 10.99
N GLU A 65 10.28 17.25 10.18
CA GLU A 65 8.90 17.00 10.58
C GLU A 65 8.48 15.56 10.24
N SER A 66 7.88 14.88 11.21
CA SER A 66 7.36 13.53 11.01
C SER A 66 6.29 13.52 9.90
N LEU A 67 6.61 12.88 8.77
CA LEU A 67 5.72 12.74 7.62
C LEU A 67 4.41 12.01 7.98
N PHE A 68 4.41 11.26 9.08
CA PHE A 68 3.30 10.42 9.52
C PHE A 68 2.30 11.14 10.44
N SER A 69 2.72 12.23 11.10
CA SER A 69 1.90 12.93 12.13
C SER A 69 0.56 13.46 11.62
N THR A 70 0.44 13.72 10.33
CA THR A 70 -0.75 14.31 9.71
C THR A 70 -1.48 13.36 8.74
N ILE A 71 -1.13 12.08 8.72
CA ILE A 71 -1.82 11.11 7.87
C ILE A 71 -3.21 10.81 8.42
N LYS A 72 -4.23 11.02 7.60
CA LYS A 72 -5.60 10.63 7.95
C LYS A 72 -5.74 9.13 7.81
N LYS A 73 -5.80 8.43 8.94
CA LYS A 73 -5.88 6.97 9.05
C LYS A 73 -7.10 6.36 8.36
N ASP A 74 -8.18 7.12 8.26
CA ASP A 74 -9.51 6.67 7.84
C ASP A 74 -9.73 6.63 6.31
N LYS A 75 -8.66 6.77 5.51
CA LYS A 75 -8.82 6.88 4.05
C LYS A 75 -8.81 5.58 3.27
N LEU A 76 -8.16 4.54 3.80
CA LEU A 76 -7.96 3.30 3.05
C LEU A 76 -9.04 2.27 3.37
N PHE A 77 -9.20 1.91 4.62
CA PHE A 77 -10.10 0.85 5.06
C PHE A 77 -11.18 1.36 6.01
N ASP A 78 -12.26 0.63 6.11
CA ASP A 78 -13.36 0.93 7.04
C ASP A 78 -13.19 0.31 8.42
N GLY A 79 -12.11 -0.49 8.61
CA GLY A 79 -11.78 -1.17 9.85
C GLY A 79 -12.53 -2.48 10.07
N SER A 80 -13.42 -2.88 9.16
CA SER A 80 -14.09 -4.17 9.25
C SER A 80 -13.19 -5.33 8.82
N MET A 81 -13.44 -6.50 9.43
CA MET A 81 -12.76 -7.74 9.07
C MET A 81 -13.33 -8.31 7.78
N ILE A 82 -12.47 -8.85 6.94
CA ILE A 82 -12.87 -9.68 5.80
C ILE A 82 -13.30 -11.03 6.34
N SER A 83 -14.44 -11.54 5.88
CA SER A 83 -14.97 -12.81 6.33
C SER A 83 -14.08 -13.99 5.89
N ASP A 84 -14.12 -15.10 6.66
CA ASP A 84 -13.39 -16.33 6.29
C ASP A 84 -13.82 -16.87 4.93
N SER A 85 -15.10 -16.73 4.56
CA SER A 85 -15.59 -17.11 3.24
C SER A 85 -14.94 -16.29 2.12
N ASP A 86 -14.83 -14.98 2.29
CA ASP A 86 -14.18 -14.11 1.30
C ASP A 86 -12.68 -14.35 1.22
N LEU A 87 -12.02 -14.62 2.36
CA LEU A 87 -10.61 -15.02 2.39
C LEU A 87 -10.38 -16.33 1.63
N GLN A 88 -11.29 -17.31 1.78
CA GLN A 88 -11.23 -18.55 1.02
C GLN A 88 -11.41 -18.31 -0.48
N GLU A 89 -12.34 -17.44 -0.88
CA GLU A 89 -12.53 -17.07 -2.28
C GLU A 89 -11.29 -16.38 -2.86
N LEU A 90 -10.64 -15.51 -2.09
CA LEU A 90 -9.37 -14.90 -2.48
C LEU A 90 -8.28 -15.95 -2.65
N ALA A 91 -8.12 -16.87 -1.67
CA ALA A 91 -7.13 -17.93 -1.72
C ALA A 91 -7.33 -18.84 -2.95
N GLN A 92 -8.57 -19.22 -3.24
CA GLN A 92 -8.90 -20.03 -4.43
C GLN A 92 -8.53 -19.29 -5.72
N ALA A 93 -8.87 -17.99 -5.81
CA ALA A 93 -8.52 -17.18 -6.98
C ALA A 93 -7.01 -17.08 -7.18
N MET A 94 -6.24 -17.00 -6.11
CA MET A 94 -4.77 -16.98 -6.12
C MET A 94 -4.16 -18.31 -6.55
N GLY A 95 -4.90 -19.42 -6.49
CA GLY A 95 -4.44 -20.76 -6.87
C GLY A 95 -4.14 -21.66 -5.68
N HIS A 96 -4.85 -21.47 -4.56
CA HIS A 96 -4.78 -22.37 -3.40
C HIS A 96 -5.04 -23.83 -3.85
N GLY A 97 -4.29 -24.78 -3.28
CA GLY A 97 -4.38 -26.18 -3.63
C GLY A 97 -3.58 -26.61 -4.87
N SER A 98 -2.98 -25.67 -5.62
CA SER A 98 -2.14 -26.01 -6.77
C SER A 98 -0.74 -26.55 -6.41
N GLY A 99 -0.36 -26.53 -5.14
CA GLY A 99 1.00 -26.84 -4.67
C GLY A 99 2.07 -25.78 -4.99
N LYS A 100 1.72 -24.77 -5.79
CA LYS A 100 2.64 -23.68 -6.14
C LYS A 100 2.72 -22.60 -5.10
N TYR A 101 1.65 -22.42 -4.31
CA TYR A 101 1.48 -21.33 -3.36
C TYR A 101 1.12 -21.87 -1.98
N GLU A 102 1.64 -21.20 -0.97
CA GLU A 102 1.17 -21.28 0.40
C GLU A 102 0.74 -19.88 0.82
N PHE A 103 -0.32 -19.79 1.64
CA PHE A 103 -0.91 -18.54 2.08
C PHE A 103 -1.12 -18.56 3.58
N SER A 104 -0.87 -17.44 4.22
CA SER A 104 -1.23 -17.19 5.61
C SER A 104 -1.91 -15.85 5.75
N VAL A 105 -2.84 -15.73 6.68
CA VAL A 105 -3.47 -14.45 7.03
C VAL A 105 -3.29 -14.21 8.50
N PHE A 106 -2.71 -13.08 8.87
CA PHE A 106 -2.60 -12.64 10.25
C PHE A 106 -3.64 -11.57 10.55
N GLN A 107 -4.22 -11.67 11.73
CA GLN A 107 -5.24 -10.76 12.25
C GLN A 107 -5.23 -10.77 13.78
N GLY A 108 -5.85 -9.76 14.42
CA GLY A 108 -5.96 -9.63 15.85
C GLY A 108 -4.59 -9.66 16.57
N GLU A 109 -4.53 -10.33 17.71
CA GLU A 109 -3.34 -10.38 18.56
C GLU A 109 -2.10 -10.94 17.84
N LEU A 110 -2.29 -11.92 16.95
CA LEU A 110 -1.18 -12.48 16.16
C LEU A 110 -0.60 -11.43 15.21
N LEU A 111 -1.45 -10.60 14.59
CA LEU A 111 -0.97 -9.52 13.75
C LEU A 111 -0.25 -8.45 14.57
N ASP A 112 -0.75 -8.13 15.75
CA ASP A 112 -0.15 -7.13 16.62
C ASP A 112 1.26 -7.57 17.07
N ASP A 113 1.41 -8.81 17.54
CA ASP A 113 2.69 -9.37 17.95
C ASP A 113 3.70 -9.47 16.78
N PHE A 114 3.21 -9.92 15.63
CA PHE A 114 4.01 -9.93 14.39
C PHE A 114 4.48 -8.53 14.01
N MET A 115 3.60 -7.54 14.07
CA MET A 115 3.95 -6.16 13.71
C MET A 115 4.89 -5.51 14.72
N ASP A 116 4.83 -5.91 15.99
CA ASP A 116 5.82 -5.50 16.99
C ASP A 116 7.21 -6.06 16.67
N THR A 117 7.28 -7.30 16.21
CA THR A 117 8.53 -7.91 15.74
C THR A 117 9.06 -7.21 14.48
N VAL A 118 8.20 -6.94 13.49
CA VAL A 118 8.56 -6.15 12.30
C VAL A 118 9.13 -4.80 12.71
N TRP A 119 8.47 -4.14 13.65
CA TRP A 119 8.91 -2.86 14.19
C TRP A 119 10.29 -2.93 14.84
N GLN A 120 10.53 -3.93 15.71
CA GLN A 120 11.82 -4.09 16.38
C GLN A 120 12.96 -4.31 15.37
N ILE A 121 12.75 -5.18 14.36
CA ILE A 121 13.73 -5.42 13.29
C ILE A 121 14.05 -4.12 12.54
N MET A 122 13.02 -3.35 12.20
CA MET A 122 13.20 -2.12 11.46
C MET A 122 13.88 -1.02 12.30
N ARG A 123 13.60 -0.99 13.61
CA ARG A 123 14.26 -0.05 14.55
C ARG A 123 15.75 -0.35 14.70
N GLU A 124 16.15 -1.60 14.69
CA GLU A 124 17.57 -2.00 14.68
C GLU A 124 18.32 -1.46 13.44
N LYS A 125 17.57 -1.11 12.37
CA LYS A 125 18.06 -0.56 11.11
C LYS A 125 17.77 0.93 10.92
N GLU A 126 17.37 1.62 11.97
CA GLU A 126 16.94 3.03 11.91
C GLU A 126 18.02 3.96 11.31
N SER A 127 19.30 3.68 11.60
CA SER A 127 20.42 4.45 11.05
C SER A 127 20.60 4.28 9.54
N GLU A 128 20.11 3.17 8.98
CA GLU A 128 20.26 2.82 7.56
C GLU A 128 19.03 3.25 6.74
N VAL A 129 17.86 3.46 7.39
CA VAL A 129 16.60 3.73 6.70
C VAL A 129 15.95 5.00 7.28
N VAL A 130 16.10 6.11 6.58
CA VAL A 130 15.58 7.44 6.99
C VAL A 130 14.09 7.40 7.33
N LEU A 131 13.29 6.64 6.55
CA LEU A 131 11.86 6.48 6.78
C LEU A 131 11.55 5.90 8.17
N MET A 132 12.44 5.08 8.72
CA MET A 132 12.22 4.43 10.01
C MET A 132 12.35 5.37 11.19
N ARG A 133 13.22 6.36 11.11
CA ARG A 133 13.36 7.39 12.15
C ARG A 133 12.08 8.18 12.33
N ASP A 134 11.47 8.60 11.23
CA ASP A 134 10.22 9.37 11.25
C ASP A 134 9.04 8.49 11.69
N PHE A 135 9.05 7.22 11.30
CA PHE A 135 8.06 6.25 11.71
C PHE A 135 8.11 5.95 13.22
N GLY A 136 9.34 5.88 13.80
CA GLY A 136 9.54 5.66 15.23
C GLY A 136 8.99 6.78 16.07
N ALA A 137 9.34 8.00 15.75
CA ALA A 137 8.82 9.18 16.43
C ALA A 137 7.29 9.22 16.39
N PHE A 138 6.67 8.89 15.25
CA PHE A 138 5.21 8.85 15.13
C PHE A 138 4.54 7.79 16.01
N ARG A 139 5.11 6.58 16.08
CA ARG A 139 4.60 5.51 16.94
C ARG A 139 4.68 5.88 18.41
N ASP A 140 5.84 6.37 18.83
CA ASP A 140 6.10 6.71 20.23
C ASP A 140 5.23 7.89 20.68
N ASP A 141 5.04 8.91 19.85
CA ASP A 141 4.20 10.09 20.15
C ASP A 141 2.71 9.74 20.21
N MET A 142 2.24 8.82 19.39
CA MET A 142 0.81 8.52 19.27
C MET A 142 0.35 7.38 20.18
N GLY A 143 1.25 6.68 20.86
CA GLY A 143 0.92 5.49 21.67
C GLY A 143 0.21 4.40 20.88
N ILE A 144 0.44 4.33 19.58
CA ILE A 144 -0.26 3.44 18.66
C ILE A 144 0.41 2.06 18.70
N LEU A 145 -0.33 1.07 19.14
CA LEU A 145 0.11 -0.32 19.13
C LEU A 145 0.24 -0.86 17.70
N GLN A 146 -0.64 -0.41 16.79
CA GLN A 146 -0.57 -0.78 15.38
C GLN A 146 0.17 0.28 14.57
N PRO A 147 1.25 -0.11 13.87
CA PRO A 147 1.96 0.82 13.00
C PRO A 147 1.05 1.31 11.88
N PRO A 148 1.25 2.56 11.40
CA PRO A 148 0.57 3.07 10.20
C PRO A 148 0.85 2.21 8.96
N ALA A 149 1.78 1.28 9.05
CA ALA A 149 2.09 0.31 8.00
C ALA A 149 0.91 -0.54 7.53
N VAL A 150 -0.10 -0.73 8.36
CA VAL A 150 -1.33 -1.48 8.00
C VAL A 150 -2.54 -0.58 7.76
N TRP A 151 -2.42 0.74 8.00
CA TRP A 151 -3.45 1.75 7.66
C TRP A 151 -4.89 1.37 8.06
N GLU A 152 -5.06 0.84 9.28
CA GLU A 152 -6.32 0.27 9.78
C GLU A 152 -6.78 -0.99 9.03
N GLY A 153 -5.95 -1.58 8.18
CA GLY A 153 -6.16 -2.92 7.69
C GLY A 153 -6.09 -3.91 8.85
N GLN A 154 -7.17 -4.66 9.04
CA GLN A 154 -7.27 -5.61 10.16
C GLN A 154 -6.59 -6.94 9.85
N GLN A 155 -6.15 -7.12 8.60
CA GLN A 155 -5.62 -8.39 8.12
C GLN A 155 -4.45 -8.17 7.17
N VAL A 156 -3.43 -9.03 7.31
CA VAL A 156 -2.30 -9.09 6.38
C VAL A 156 -2.23 -10.48 5.78
N LEU A 157 -2.24 -10.56 4.47
CA LEU A 157 -2.11 -11.79 3.70
C LEU A 157 -0.66 -11.95 3.23
N PHE A 158 -0.10 -13.12 3.49
CA PHE A 158 1.26 -13.50 3.11
C PHE A 158 1.22 -14.52 1.99
N ILE A 159 2.09 -14.34 1.00
CA ILE A 159 2.21 -15.24 -0.16
C ILE A 159 3.61 -15.85 -0.16
N PHE A 160 3.66 -17.17 -0.04
CA PHE A 160 4.88 -17.96 -0.11
C PHE A 160 4.88 -18.74 -1.43
N THR A 161 5.95 -18.64 -2.17
CA THR A 161 6.13 -19.32 -3.46
C THR A 161 7.59 -19.28 -3.87
N ASP A 162 7.97 -20.10 -4.83
CA ASP A 162 9.37 -20.27 -5.22
C ASP A 162 9.92 -19.05 -5.99
N THR A 163 9.06 -18.27 -6.66
CA THR A 163 9.49 -17.13 -7.48
C THR A 163 8.62 -15.89 -7.27
N LYS A 164 9.22 -14.70 -7.51
CA LYS A 164 8.50 -13.42 -7.47
C LYS A 164 7.42 -13.32 -8.54
N GLU A 165 7.64 -13.90 -9.70
CA GLU A 165 6.69 -13.92 -10.82
C GLU A 165 5.42 -14.65 -10.40
N ASN A 166 5.53 -15.79 -9.73
CA ASN A 166 4.39 -16.51 -9.19
C ASN A 166 3.64 -15.66 -8.14
N ALA A 167 4.35 -14.98 -7.25
CA ALA A 167 3.72 -14.10 -6.26
C ALA A 167 2.95 -12.95 -6.94
N LEU A 168 3.50 -12.34 -7.98
CA LEU A 168 2.83 -11.29 -8.76
C LEU A 168 1.57 -11.82 -9.45
N ILE A 169 1.62 -13.01 -10.04
CA ILE A 169 0.44 -13.65 -10.65
C ILE A 169 -0.64 -13.90 -9.61
N ALA A 170 -0.27 -14.43 -8.43
CA ALA A 170 -1.21 -14.68 -7.35
C ALA A 170 -1.84 -13.37 -6.86
N SER A 171 -1.04 -12.34 -6.61
CA SER A 171 -1.52 -11.05 -6.13
C SER A 171 -2.45 -10.35 -7.13
N GLU A 172 -2.16 -10.41 -8.43
CA GLU A 172 -3.04 -9.86 -9.46
C GLU A 172 -4.41 -10.57 -9.49
N ARG A 173 -4.42 -11.88 -9.36
CA ARG A 173 -5.66 -12.67 -9.26
C ARG A 173 -6.45 -12.31 -8.01
N MET A 174 -5.76 -12.14 -6.87
CA MET A 174 -6.36 -11.68 -5.61
C MET A 174 -7.00 -10.30 -5.78
N VAL A 175 -6.27 -9.33 -6.34
CA VAL A 175 -6.77 -7.97 -6.55
C VAL A 175 -8.03 -7.99 -7.42
N ARG A 176 -8.03 -8.73 -8.51
CA ARG A 176 -9.21 -8.86 -9.39
C ARG A 176 -10.41 -9.45 -8.66
N LYS A 177 -10.19 -10.52 -7.90
CA LYS A 177 -11.26 -11.13 -7.11
C LYS A 177 -11.72 -10.20 -6.00
N GLY A 178 -10.79 -9.57 -5.27
CA GLY A 178 -11.09 -8.60 -4.22
C GLY A 178 -11.93 -7.43 -4.71
N LEU A 179 -11.72 -6.95 -5.94
CA LEU A 179 -12.55 -5.90 -6.54
C LEU A 179 -14.03 -6.26 -6.54
N SER A 180 -14.38 -7.51 -6.83
CA SER A 180 -15.78 -7.97 -6.85
C SER A 180 -16.38 -8.14 -5.45
N LEU A 181 -15.53 -8.28 -4.42
CA LEU A 181 -15.92 -8.44 -3.03
C LEU A 181 -15.86 -7.12 -2.22
N GLY A 182 -15.52 -6.00 -2.87
CA GLY A 182 -15.31 -4.72 -2.17
C GLY A 182 -13.99 -4.68 -1.38
N ILE A 183 -13.13 -5.67 -1.52
CA ILE A 183 -11.84 -5.78 -0.84
C ILE A 183 -10.77 -5.06 -1.65
N ARG A 184 -9.93 -4.32 -0.94
CA ARG A 184 -8.77 -3.60 -1.48
C ARG A 184 -7.55 -3.91 -0.63
N GLY A 185 -6.40 -3.49 -1.11
CA GLY A 185 -5.19 -3.63 -0.33
C GLY A 185 -3.99 -3.01 -1.02
N PHE A 186 -2.85 -3.18 -0.37
CA PHE A 186 -1.56 -2.71 -0.88
C PHE A 186 -0.42 -3.60 -0.39
N HIS A 187 0.67 -3.61 -1.14
CA HIS A 187 1.89 -4.31 -0.75
C HIS A 187 2.56 -3.62 0.44
N SER A 188 2.85 -4.36 1.50
CA SER A 188 3.59 -3.83 2.64
C SER A 188 5.10 -3.93 2.41
N ASN A 189 5.68 -2.87 1.90
CA ASN A 189 7.13 -2.80 1.77
C ASN A 189 7.84 -2.84 3.12
N LEU A 190 7.20 -2.36 4.20
CA LEU A 190 7.77 -2.39 5.53
C LEU A 190 7.98 -3.83 6.01
N ILE A 191 6.96 -4.68 5.90
CA ILE A 191 7.03 -6.09 6.27
C ILE A 191 8.09 -6.80 5.40
N MET A 192 8.10 -6.55 4.10
CA MET A 192 9.09 -7.16 3.21
C MET A 192 10.51 -6.67 3.49
N SER A 193 10.71 -5.44 3.91
CA SER A 193 12.01 -4.92 4.34
C SER A 193 12.47 -5.59 5.64
N ALA A 194 11.58 -5.75 6.62
CA ALA A 194 11.89 -6.48 7.85
C ALA A 194 12.30 -7.94 7.54
N TYR A 195 11.58 -8.61 6.64
CA TYR A 195 11.94 -9.95 6.16
C TYR A 195 13.34 -9.99 5.52
N LEU A 196 13.70 -8.98 4.71
CA LEU A 196 15.04 -8.91 4.10
C LEU A 196 16.14 -8.65 5.14
N PHE A 197 15.85 -7.88 6.17
CA PHE A 197 16.83 -7.57 7.24
C PHE A 197 17.02 -8.72 8.23
N ASN A 198 15.95 -9.44 8.55
CA ASN A 198 16.02 -10.58 9.48
C ASN A 198 14.99 -11.65 9.11
N LYS A 199 15.38 -12.45 8.12
CA LYS A 199 14.54 -13.51 7.57
C LYS A 199 14.12 -14.53 8.64
N ASP A 200 15.06 -14.95 9.45
CA ASP A 200 14.84 -16.06 10.40
C ASP A 200 13.79 -15.66 11.44
N ARG A 201 13.91 -14.46 12.01
CA ARG A 201 12.97 -13.95 13.00
C ARG A 201 11.55 -13.76 12.45
N ILE A 202 11.42 -13.35 11.19
CA ILE A 202 10.11 -13.26 10.52
C ILE A 202 9.56 -14.66 10.25
N MET A 203 10.39 -15.61 9.85
CA MET A 203 9.94 -16.97 9.53
C MET A 203 9.55 -17.79 10.77
N GLU A 204 9.93 -17.39 11.98
CA GLU A 204 9.44 -18.01 13.23
C GLU A 204 7.90 -17.97 13.33
N TYR A 205 7.26 -16.96 12.73
CA TYR A 205 5.80 -16.86 12.66
C TYR A 205 5.14 -17.81 11.64
N PHE A 206 5.94 -18.47 10.81
CA PHE A 206 5.48 -19.34 9.72
C PHE A 206 6.16 -20.71 9.73
N PRO A 207 6.06 -21.46 10.86
CA PRO A 207 6.81 -22.71 11.04
C PRO A 207 6.44 -23.79 10.01
N ASP A 208 5.22 -23.76 9.49
CA ASP A 208 4.74 -24.75 8.53
C ASP A 208 5.06 -24.41 7.08
N SER A 209 5.53 -23.18 6.82
CA SER A 209 5.82 -22.77 5.45
C SER A 209 7.11 -23.39 4.94
N LYS A 210 7.00 -24.06 3.78
CA LYS A 210 8.13 -24.71 3.09
C LYS A 210 8.71 -23.82 1.98
N LYS A 211 8.05 -22.73 1.68
CA LYS A 211 8.43 -21.79 0.61
C LYS A 211 8.87 -20.45 1.17
N PRO A 212 9.73 -19.72 0.45
CA PRO A 212 10.12 -18.38 0.85
C PRO A 212 8.94 -17.40 0.78
N LEU A 213 8.88 -16.48 1.75
CA LEU A 213 7.95 -15.35 1.69
C LEU A 213 8.34 -14.45 0.53
N GLN A 214 7.41 -14.22 -0.38
CA GLN A 214 7.61 -13.35 -1.54
C GLN A 214 6.83 -12.05 -1.45
N MET A 215 5.75 -12.03 -0.66
CA MET A 215 4.86 -10.88 -0.62
C MET A 215 4.05 -10.83 0.67
N ALA A 216 3.91 -9.63 1.24
CA ALA A 216 2.96 -9.32 2.29
C ALA A 216 1.99 -8.24 1.75
N TYR A 217 0.70 -8.50 1.90
CA TYR A 217 -0.35 -7.66 1.35
C TYR A 217 -1.36 -7.31 2.44
N VAL A 218 -1.47 -6.03 2.79
CA VAL A 218 -2.50 -5.54 3.71
C VAL A 218 -3.82 -5.50 2.98
N ILE A 219 -4.86 -6.10 3.54
CA ILE A 219 -6.18 -6.20 2.95
C ILE A 219 -7.27 -5.69 3.90
N GLY A 220 -8.36 -5.19 3.34
CA GLY A 220 -9.52 -4.70 4.07
C GLY A 220 -10.63 -4.24 3.15
N HIS A 221 -11.79 -3.96 3.72
CA HIS A 221 -12.87 -3.31 2.99
C HIS A 221 -12.55 -1.83 2.79
N ALA A 222 -12.62 -1.37 1.54
CA ALA A 222 -12.32 0.01 1.20
C ALA A 222 -13.43 0.94 1.67
N ARG A 223 -13.08 1.93 2.46
CA ARG A 223 -14.02 2.99 2.90
C ARG A 223 -14.57 3.80 1.72
N ARG A 224 -13.78 3.94 0.66
CA ARG A 224 -14.18 4.59 -0.61
C ARG A 224 -13.81 3.67 -1.75
N LEU A 225 -14.74 3.44 -2.67
CA LEU A 225 -14.44 2.80 -3.94
C LEU A 225 -13.46 3.69 -4.70
N ILE A 226 -12.18 3.36 -4.64
CA ILE A 226 -11.20 3.91 -5.54
C ILE A 226 -11.48 3.20 -6.87
N GLU A 227 -12.19 3.86 -7.76
CA GLU A 227 -12.34 3.35 -9.11
C GLU A 227 -10.95 3.11 -9.68
N PRO A 228 -10.65 1.89 -10.16
CA PRO A 228 -9.37 1.64 -10.80
C PRO A 228 -9.16 2.65 -11.90
N VAL A 229 -8.05 3.37 -11.87
CA VAL A 229 -7.68 4.40 -12.85
C VAL A 229 -7.42 3.78 -14.23
N PHE A 230 -7.46 2.47 -14.36
CA PHE A 230 -7.38 1.77 -15.63
C PHE A 230 -8.65 2.01 -16.45
N LYS A 231 -8.68 3.13 -17.19
CA LYS A 231 -9.45 3.10 -18.43
C LYS A 231 -8.85 1.98 -19.27
N PRO A 232 -9.66 1.00 -19.74
CA PRO A 232 -9.17 0.09 -20.74
C PRO A 232 -8.55 0.93 -21.84
N MET A 233 -7.31 0.64 -22.20
CA MET A 233 -6.65 1.35 -23.29
C MET A 233 -7.37 0.97 -24.60
N ASN A 234 -8.44 1.68 -24.91
CA ASN A 234 -9.12 1.59 -26.23
C ASN A 234 -8.23 2.08 -27.39
N LYS A 235 -6.93 2.27 -27.13
CA LYS A 235 -5.94 2.73 -28.11
C LYS A 235 -4.86 1.70 -28.47
N LEU A 236 -5.08 0.43 -28.22
CA LEU A 236 -4.24 -0.62 -28.83
C LEU A 236 -4.56 -0.88 -30.31
N LYS A 237 -5.55 -0.19 -30.88
CA LYS A 237 -5.87 -0.29 -32.34
C LYS A 237 -4.78 0.24 -33.27
N GLY A 238 -3.70 0.82 -32.76
CA GLY A 238 -2.57 1.29 -33.58
C GLY A 238 -1.27 0.52 -33.40
N PHE A 239 -1.24 -0.51 -32.53
CA PHE A 239 -0.02 -1.25 -32.22
C PHE A 239 0.01 -2.68 -32.77
N LEU A 240 -1.14 -3.22 -33.05
CA LEU A 240 -1.25 -4.50 -33.79
C LEU A 240 -1.50 -4.09 -35.24
N GLY A 241 -0.48 -4.36 -36.07
CA GLY A 241 -0.42 -3.91 -37.47
C GLY A 241 -1.72 -4.06 -38.22
N LYS A 242 -1.87 -3.15 -39.16
CA LYS A 242 -2.93 -3.23 -40.16
C LYS A 242 -2.92 -4.59 -40.86
N ASP A 243 -4.03 -5.27 -40.81
CA ASP A 243 -4.54 -6.02 -41.95
C ASP A 243 -5.46 -5.10 -42.75
#